data_927fb431e91c4cd1325908987cc78f17
#
_entry.id   927fb431e91c4cd1325908987cc78f17
#
_cell.length_a   1.000
_cell.length_b   1.000
_cell.length_c   1.000
_cell.angle_alpha   90.00
_cell.angle_beta   90.00
_cell.angle_gamma   90.00
#
_symmetry.space_group_name_H-M   'P 1'
#
loop_
_entity.id
_entity.type
_entity.pdbx_description
1 polymer ?
#
loop_
_entity_poly.entity_id
_entity_poly.type
_entity_poly.pdbx_seq_one_letter_code
_entity_poly.pdbx_strand_id
1 'polypeptide(L)'
;FTQEGVLKKAYIEECGTFMIVPDESGLLPNEKPDEDKTVLTALTAKSILEDIQVVAYILDEEYISHLHRANVNEIVFPDEHIPHMLAKHVTDPGVPQLFDELITQEKQDKGIQVVPIPKGLIGLTHNKVSAYYKFKHKWLLVGYAIKKAGFSLEEQMGESGSPIIRDMIKEQLDGAGIKLSSDEHVIVEINPDDEYVIDGKHKALVLR
;
A
#
# COMPACT_ATOMS: atom_id res chain seq x y z
N PHE A 1 7.37 14.51 -18.63
CA PHE A 1 7.64 13.96 -17.29
C PHE A 1 8.43 12.64 -17.34
N THR A 2 8.43 11.92 -18.46
CA THR A 2 9.15 10.64 -18.62
C THR A 2 10.67 10.76 -18.74
N GLN A 3 11.22 11.98 -18.81
CA GLN A 3 12.65 12.20 -18.98
C GLN A 3 13.36 12.36 -17.64
N GLU A 4 14.44 11.62 -17.43
CA GLU A 4 15.31 11.67 -16.25
C GLU A 4 15.72 13.10 -15.86
N GLY A 5 16.12 13.92 -16.85
CA GLY A 5 16.54 15.30 -16.61
C GLY A 5 15.42 16.21 -16.06
N VAL A 6 14.15 15.89 -16.31
CA VAL A 6 13.01 16.63 -15.76
C VAL A 6 12.79 16.23 -14.31
N LEU A 7 12.85 14.94 -13.99
CA LEU A 7 12.69 14.43 -12.63
C LEU A 7 13.83 14.89 -11.71
N LYS A 8 15.07 14.91 -12.20
CA LYS A 8 16.22 15.46 -11.46
C LYS A 8 16.08 16.96 -11.19
N LYS A 9 15.57 17.75 -12.15
CA LYS A 9 15.26 19.17 -11.92
C LYS A 9 14.14 19.38 -10.89
N ALA A 10 13.24 18.39 -10.73
CA ALA A 10 12.21 18.39 -9.69
C ALA A 10 12.71 17.86 -8.33
N TYR A 11 14.01 17.65 -8.18
CA TYR A 11 14.65 17.16 -6.94
C TYR A 11 14.12 15.80 -6.47
N ILE A 12 13.86 14.87 -7.40
CA ILE A 12 13.35 13.54 -7.05
C ILE A 12 14.26 12.79 -6.07
N GLU A 13 15.56 13.06 -6.11
CA GLU A 13 16.56 12.44 -5.24
C GLU A 13 16.41 12.85 -3.75
N GLU A 14 15.71 13.95 -3.48
CA GLU A 14 15.44 14.46 -2.13
C GLU A 14 14.02 14.10 -1.64
N CYS A 15 13.22 13.42 -2.49
CA CYS A 15 11.84 13.07 -2.19
C CYS A 15 11.75 11.73 -1.44
N GLY A 16 10.90 11.66 -0.41
CA GLY A 16 10.56 10.40 0.25
C GLY A 16 9.48 9.60 -0.51
N THR A 17 8.57 10.30 -1.18
CA THR A 17 7.46 9.70 -1.94
C THR A 17 7.24 10.47 -3.23
N PHE A 18 7.03 9.73 -4.31
CA PHE A 18 6.73 10.26 -5.63
C PHE A 18 5.34 9.79 -6.08
N MET A 19 4.43 10.73 -6.30
CA MET A 19 3.08 10.41 -6.76
C MET A 19 2.93 10.75 -8.24
N ILE A 20 2.41 9.79 -9.01
CA ILE A 20 2.11 9.93 -10.44
C ILE A 20 0.60 9.98 -10.61
N VAL A 21 0.12 11.06 -11.24
CA VAL A 21 -1.30 11.27 -11.54
C VAL A 21 -1.44 11.39 -13.05
N PRO A 22 -2.47 10.78 -13.67
CA PRO A 22 -2.73 10.92 -15.09
C PRO A 22 -2.88 12.38 -15.50
N ASP A 23 -2.29 12.74 -16.65
CA ASP A 23 -2.44 14.07 -17.22
C ASP A 23 -3.66 14.10 -18.15
N GLU A 24 -4.72 14.73 -17.67
CA GLU A 24 -5.95 14.92 -18.42
C GLU A 24 -5.98 16.26 -19.18
N SER A 25 -4.91 17.04 -19.09
CA SER A 25 -4.85 18.36 -19.72
C SER A 25 -4.83 18.24 -21.25
N GLY A 26 -5.78 18.91 -21.91
CA GLY A 26 -5.88 18.91 -23.36
C GLY A 26 -6.55 17.70 -24.00
N LEU A 27 -7.10 16.77 -23.21
CA LEU A 27 -7.89 15.66 -23.72
C LEU A 27 -9.26 16.14 -24.26
N LEU A 28 -9.68 15.55 -25.36
CA LEU A 28 -11.05 15.74 -25.86
C LEU A 28 -12.05 14.94 -25.00
N PRO A 29 -13.33 15.31 -25.03
CA PRO A 29 -14.36 14.51 -24.37
C PRO A 29 -14.32 13.05 -24.92
N ASN A 30 -14.17 12.06 -24.03
CA ASN A 30 -13.99 10.63 -24.28
C ASN A 30 -12.56 10.16 -24.66
N GLU A 31 -11.57 11.03 -24.66
CA GLU A 31 -10.17 10.57 -24.71
C GLU A 31 -9.71 10.15 -23.31
N LYS A 32 -9.00 9.02 -23.23
CA LYS A 32 -8.34 8.58 -21.99
C LYS A 32 -6.92 9.14 -21.93
N PRO A 33 -6.39 9.42 -20.75
CA PRO A 33 -4.99 9.78 -20.59
C PRO A 33 -4.08 8.64 -21.06
N ASP A 34 -2.90 9.01 -21.52
CA ASP A 34 -1.88 8.08 -21.98
C ASP A 34 -1.16 7.46 -20.75
N GLU A 35 -1.61 6.30 -20.30
CA GLU A 35 -1.08 5.62 -19.13
C GLU A 35 0.28 4.94 -19.38
N ASP A 36 0.68 4.75 -20.63
CA ASP A 36 2.07 4.35 -20.94
C ASP A 36 3.07 5.35 -20.36
N LYS A 37 2.71 6.64 -20.34
CA LYS A 37 3.54 7.67 -19.70
C LYS A 37 3.64 7.48 -18.18
N THR A 38 2.59 7.01 -17.54
CA THR A 38 2.59 6.70 -16.11
C THR A 38 3.58 5.59 -15.82
N VAL A 39 3.54 4.50 -16.59
CA VAL A 39 4.48 3.37 -16.47
C VAL A 39 5.93 3.82 -16.73
N LEU A 40 6.16 4.56 -17.83
CA LEU A 40 7.50 5.07 -18.15
C LEU A 40 8.04 6.02 -17.08
N THR A 41 7.18 6.87 -16.52
CA THR A 41 7.56 7.79 -15.43
C THR A 41 7.94 7.01 -14.17
N ALA A 42 7.18 5.97 -13.83
CA ALA A 42 7.48 5.10 -12.69
C ALA A 42 8.83 4.39 -12.87
N LEU A 43 9.07 3.79 -14.04
CA LEU A 43 10.35 3.16 -14.39
C LEU A 43 11.50 4.15 -14.29
N THR A 44 11.33 5.36 -14.82
CA THR A 44 12.37 6.41 -14.76
C THR A 44 12.64 6.84 -13.32
N ALA A 45 11.60 7.02 -12.50
CA ALA A 45 11.75 7.36 -11.09
C ALA A 45 12.55 6.30 -10.33
N LYS A 46 12.18 5.03 -10.50
CA LYS A 46 12.87 3.88 -9.89
C LYS A 46 14.29 3.69 -10.40
N SER A 47 14.59 4.05 -11.65
CA SER A 47 15.96 4.02 -12.18
C SER A 47 16.86 5.09 -11.58
N ILE A 48 16.32 6.26 -11.18
CA ILE A 48 17.07 7.33 -10.52
C ILE A 48 17.30 6.99 -9.05
N LEU A 49 16.26 6.51 -8.35
CA LEU A 49 16.29 6.20 -6.94
C LEU A 49 15.49 4.91 -6.68
N GLU A 50 16.19 3.79 -6.52
CA GLU A 50 15.59 2.46 -6.38
C GLU A 50 14.62 2.38 -5.18
N ASP A 51 14.98 3.02 -4.07
CA ASP A 51 14.23 2.98 -2.81
C ASP A 51 13.11 4.03 -2.70
N ILE A 52 12.90 4.87 -3.72
CA ILE A 52 11.83 5.87 -3.67
C ILE A 52 10.46 5.19 -3.61
N GLN A 53 9.62 5.64 -2.69
CA GLN A 53 8.24 5.19 -2.65
C GLN A 53 7.45 5.82 -3.79
N VAL A 54 6.96 4.99 -4.72
CA VAL A 54 6.16 5.44 -5.86
C VAL A 54 4.70 5.04 -5.63
N VAL A 55 3.81 6.03 -5.76
CA VAL A 55 2.35 5.86 -5.76
C VAL A 55 1.84 6.24 -7.14
N ALA A 56 1.18 5.33 -7.85
CA ALA A 56 0.62 5.60 -9.17
C ALA A 56 -0.91 5.55 -9.14
N TYR A 57 -1.55 6.61 -9.64
CA TYR A 57 -2.98 6.65 -9.89
C TYR A 57 -3.24 6.30 -11.35
N ILE A 58 -4.15 5.37 -11.63
CA ILE A 58 -4.50 4.90 -12.97
C ILE A 58 -6.01 4.80 -13.15
N LEU A 59 -6.44 4.87 -14.40
CA LEU A 59 -7.84 4.77 -14.82
C LEU A 59 -8.14 3.50 -15.62
N ASP A 60 -7.11 2.71 -15.95
CA ASP A 60 -7.27 1.47 -16.72
C ASP A 60 -6.56 0.31 -16.01
N GLU A 61 -7.34 -0.72 -15.67
CA GLU A 61 -6.89 -1.92 -14.96
C GLU A 61 -5.76 -2.68 -15.69
N GLU A 62 -5.73 -2.60 -17.03
CA GLU A 62 -4.71 -3.29 -17.83
C GLU A 62 -3.29 -2.88 -17.45
N TYR A 63 -3.10 -1.66 -16.95
CA TYR A 63 -1.78 -1.14 -16.56
C TYR A 63 -1.29 -1.59 -15.17
N ILE A 64 -2.15 -2.18 -14.34
CA ILE A 64 -1.76 -2.67 -12.99
C ILE A 64 -0.56 -3.62 -13.09
N SER A 65 -0.61 -4.59 -14.01
CA SER A 65 0.47 -5.56 -14.18
C SER A 65 1.80 -4.91 -14.63
N HIS A 66 1.72 -3.85 -15.41
CA HIS A 66 2.91 -3.11 -15.88
C HIS A 66 3.54 -2.28 -14.76
N LEU A 67 2.72 -1.66 -13.91
CA LEU A 67 3.18 -0.90 -12.75
C LEU A 67 3.79 -1.80 -11.67
N HIS A 68 3.24 -3.00 -11.45
CA HIS A 68 3.90 -3.99 -10.59
C HIS A 68 5.29 -4.39 -11.10
N ARG A 69 5.44 -4.59 -12.43
CA ARG A 69 6.76 -4.86 -13.04
C ARG A 69 7.70 -3.66 -12.97
N ALA A 70 7.15 -2.44 -12.95
CA ALA A 70 7.91 -1.21 -12.74
C ALA A 70 8.27 -0.96 -11.26
N ASN A 71 7.95 -1.90 -10.38
CA ASN A 71 8.21 -1.82 -8.94
C ASN A 71 7.54 -0.62 -8.25
N VAL A 72 6.31 -0.30 -8.66
CA VAL A 72 5.48 0.72 -8.01
C VAL A 72 4.96 0.17 -6.68
N ASN A 73 5.13 0.94 -5.60
CA ASN A 73 4.81 0.49 -4.24
C ASN A 73 3.29 0.47 -3.98
N GLU A 74 2.57 1.47 -4.50
CA GLU A 74 1.13 1.59 -4.30
C GLU A 74 0.46 1.99 -5.62
N ILE A 75 -0.60 1.29 -5.98
CA ILE A 75 -1.41 1.58 -7.17
C ILE A 75 -2.81 1.96 -6.72
N VAL A 76 -3.27 3.14 -7.15
CA VAL A 76 -4.61 3.63 -6.88
C VAL A 76 -5.45 3.49 -8.13
N PHE A 77 -6.43 2.60 -8.09
CA PHE A 77 -7.40 2.36 -9.16
C PHE A 77 -8.82 2.58 -8.62
N PRO A 78 -9.43 3.75 -8.84
CA PRO A 78 -10.72 4.11 -8.22
C PRO A 78 -11.87 3.20 -8.62
N ASP A 79 -11.90 2.76 -9.88
CA ASP A 79 -13.01 1.99 -10.43
C ASP A 79 -13.20 0.62 -9.75
N GLU A 80 -12.18 0.11 -9.06
CA GLU A 80 -12.31 -1.10 -8.25
C GLU A 80 -13.30 -0.95 -7.09
N HIS A 81 -13.35 0.23 -6.49
CA HIS A 81 -14.15 0.47 -5.27
C HIS A 81 -15.56 1.02 -5.55
N ILE A 82 -15.75 1.70 -6.68
CA ILE A 82 -17.03 2.35 -7.01
C ILE A 82 -18.21 1.37 -7.05
N PRO A 83 -18.13 0.19 -7.70
CA PRO A 83 -19.25 -0.75 -7.72
C PRO A 83 -19.62 -1.28 -6.33
N HIS A 84 -18.62 -1.54 -5.48
CA HIS A 84 -18.83 -1.98 -4.12
C HIS A 84 -19.52 -0.90 -3.27
N MET A 85 -19.10 0.35 -3.41
CA MET A 85 -19.72 1.48 -2.72
C MET A 85 -21.17 1.69 -3.15
N LEU A 86 -21.45 1.62 -4.47
CA LEU A 86 -22.83 1.71 -5.00
C LEU A 86 -23.71 0.59 -4.45
N ALA A 87 -23.22 -0.65 -4.42
CA ALA A 87 -23.97 -1.76 -3.85
C ALA A 87 -24.27 -1.52 -2.35
N LYS A 88 -23.32 -1.00 -1.59
CA LYS A 88 -23.48 -0.70 -0.16
C LYS A 88 -24.49 0.42 0.12
N HIS A 89 -24.69 1.38 -0.77
CA HIS A 89 -25.75 2.36 -0.64
C HIS A 89 -27.15 1.74 -0.60
N VAL A 90 -27.30 0.57 -1.24
CA VAL A 90 -28.60 -0.16 -1.31
C VAL A 90 -28.73 -1.20 -0.20
N THR A 91 -27.67 -2.00 0.01
CA THR A 91 -27.72 -3.13 0.96
C THR A 91 -27.54 -2.72 2.41
N ASP A 92 -26.65 -1.74 2.66
CA ASP A 92 -26.26 -1.32 4.00
C ASP A 92 -26.21 0.21 4.11
N PRO A 93 -27.39 0.89 4.12
CA PRO A 93 -27.44 2.34 4.24
C PRO A 93 -26.72 2.84 5.49
N GLY A 94 -25.81 3.81 5.32
CA GLY A 94 -24.97 4.35 6.39
C GLY A 94 -23.52 3.89 6.30
N VAL A 95 -23.21 2.74 5.68
CA VAL A 95 -21.80 2.30 5.48
C VAL A 95 -21.03 3.26 4.57
N PRO A 96 -21.55 3.71 3.42
CA PRO A 96 -20.86 4.71 2.60
C PRO A 96 -20.62 6.02 3.33
N GLN A 97 -21.61 6.52 4.09
CA GLN A 97 -21.49 7.74 4.88
C GLN A 97 -20.41 7.61 5.97
N LEU A 98 -20.37 6.45 6.64
CA LEU A 98 -19.31 6.17 7.61
C LEU A 98 -17.93 6.18 6.93
N PHE A 99 -17.82 5.57 5.76
CA PHE A 99 -16.57 5.55 4.99
C PHE A 99 -16.11 6.96 4.62
N ASP A 100 -17.02 7.80 4.12
CA ASP A 100 -16.73 9.19 3.82
C ASP A 100 -16.27 9.97 5.06
N GLU A 101 -16.92 9.81 6.19
CA GLU A 101 -16.50 10.44 7.44
C GLU A 101 -15.14 9.97 7.94
N LEU A 102 -14.80 8.69 7.71
CA LEU A 102 -13.50 8.13 8.12
C LEU A 102 -12.34 8.62 7.25
N ILE A 103 -12.59 8.92 5.97
CA ILE A 103 -11.55 9.33 5.02
C ILE A 103 -11.41 10.85 4.95
N THR A 104 -12.50 11.61 4.95
CA THR A 104 -12.50 13.04 4.67
C THR A 104 -12.05 13.93 5.83
N GLN A 105 -11.56 13.45 6.90
CA GLN A 105 -10.90 14.16 8.03
C GLN A 105 -11.16 15.69 8.16
N GLU A 106 -12.32 16.17 7.80
CA GLU A 106 -12.66 17.62 7.88
C GLU A 106 -12.60 18.16 9.33
N LYS A 107 -12.69 17.26 10.31
CA LYS A 107 -12.54 17.59 11.73
C LYS A 107 -11.27 16.91 12.24
N GLN A 108 -10.27 17.69 12.53
CA GLN A 108 -8.89 17.33 12.91
C GLN A 108 -8.70 16.20 13.95
N ASP A 109 -9.76 15.71 14.59
CA ASP A 109 -9.70 14.73 15.69
C ASP A 109 -10.52 13.46 15.48
N LYS A 110 -11.19 13.30 14.34
CA LYS A 110 -11.99 12.09 14.06
C LYS A 110 -11.57 11.44 12.77
N GLY A 111 -11.22 10.16 12.81
CA GLY A 111 -10.82 9.40 11.65
C GLY A 111 -9.94 8.22 11.99
N ILE A 112 -9.63 7.40 11.00
CA ILE A 112 -8.70 6.28 11.15
C ILE A 112 -7.27 6.81 11.06
N GLN A 113 -6.46 6.46 12.06
CA GLN A 113 -5.04 6.83 12.10
C GLN A 113 -4.17 5.62 12.37
N VAL A 114 -2.99 5.63 11.75
CA VAL A 114 -1.94 4.63 12.03
C VAL A 114 -1.04 5.19 13.12
N VAL A 115 -0.99 4.53 14.27
CA VAL A 115 -0.14 4.95 15.38
C VAL A 115 0.85 3.85 15.78
N PRO A 116 2.06 4.21 16.21
CA PRO A 116 3.01 3.21 16.70
C PRO A 116 2.50 2.57 17.99
N ILE A 117 2.73 1.26 18.14
CA ILE A 117 2.39 0.54 19.36
C ILE A 117 3.48 0.77 20.41
N PRO A 118 3.12 1.20 21.64
CA PRO A 118 4.08 1.33 22.72
C PRO A 118 4.83 0.02 23.01
N LYS A 119 6.14 0.10 23.26
CA LYS A 119 6.99 -1.08 23.49
C LYS A 119 6.47 -2.03 24.58
N GLY A 120 5.81 -1.48 25.61
CA GLY A 120 5.22 -2.30 26.69
C GLY A 120 3.97 -3.11 26.31
N LEU A 121 3.44 -2.93 25.09
CA LEU A 121 2.29 -3.68 24.58
C LEU A 121 2.71 -4.76 23.58
N ILE A 122 3.96 -4.77 23.15
CA ILE A 122 4.50 -5.79 22.25
C ILE A 122 4.55 -7.11 23.02
N GLY A 123 4.08 -8.20 22.39
CA GLY A 123 3.94 -9.53 23.01
C GLY A 123 2.63 -9.72 23.76
N LEU A 124 1.77 -8.71 23.85
CA LEU A 124 0.45 -8.83 24.42
C LEU A 124 -0.58 -9.25 23.35
N THR A 125 -1.71 -9.78 23.80
CA THR A 125 -2.83 -10.17 22.95
C THR A 125 -3.64 -8.96 22.50
N HIS A 126 -4.37 -9.10 21.38
CA HIS A 126 -5.24 -8.07 20.80
C HIS A 126 -6.20 -7.48 21.86
N ASN A 127 -6.85 -8.32 22.65
CA ASN A 127 -7.79 -7.90 23.70
C ASN A 127 -7.14 -6.91 24.67
N LYS A 128 -5.92 -7.20 25.15
CA LYS A 128 -5.19 -6.31 26.08
C LYS A 128 -4.80 -4.97 25.44
N VAL A 129 -4.36 -5.02 24.18
CA VAL A 129 -3.99 -3.82 23.41
C VAL A 129 -5.23 -2.98 23.11
N SER A 130 -6.35 -3.59 22.73
CA SER A 130 -7.63 -2.91 22.51
C SER A 130 -8.13 -2.23 23.78
N ALA A 131 -8.08 -2.94 24.91
CA ALA A 131 -8.43 -2.38 26.21
C ALA A 131 -7.56 -1.16 26.56
N TYR A 132 -6.25 -1.23 26.30
CA TYR A 132 -5.35 -0.10 26.54
C TYR A 132 -5.79 1.15 25.75
N TYR A 133 -6.00 1.05 24.43
CA TYR A 133 -6.41 2.18 23.62
C TYR A 133 -7.78 2.73 24.04
N LYS A 134 -8.73 1.87 24.35
CA LYS A 134 -10.07 2.25 24.79
C LYS A 134 -10.06 2.98 26.14
N PHE A 135 -9.38 2.44 27.15
CA PHE A 135 -9.44 3.00 28.51
C PHE A 135 -8.53 4.21 28.67
N LYS A 136 -7.34 4.19 28.06
CA LYS A 136 -6.37 5.27 28.22
C LYS A 136 -6.63 6.45 27.29
N HIS A 137 -6.97 6.18 26.02
CA HIS A 137 -7.07 7.20 24.98
C HIS A 137 -8.51 7.48 24.52
N LYS A 138 -9.48 6.64 24.90
CA LYS A 138 -10.86 6.66 24.38
C LYS A 138 -10.96 6.36 22.88
N TRP A 139 -9.96 5.70 22.32
CA TRP A 139 -9.88 5.32 20.91
C TRP A 139 -10.39 3.89 20.71
N LEU A 140 -10.98 3.65 19.54
CA LEU A 140 -11.34 2.30 19.12
C LEU A 140 -10.20 1.72 18.29
N LEU A 141 -9.64 0.58 18.73
CA LEU A 141 -8.68 -0.17 17.92
C LEU A 141 -9.44 -0.94 16.84
N VAL A 142 -9.20 -0.61 15.57
CA VAL A 142 -9.85 -1.24 14.40
C VAL A 142 -9.06 -2.46 13.93
N GLY A 143 -7.72 -2.39 14.05
CA GLY A 143 -6.85 -3.46 13.59
C GLY A 143 -5.38 -3.04 13.59
N TYR A 144 -4.61 -3.66 12.72
CA TYR A 144 -3.17 -3.42 12.62
C TYR A 144 -2.72 -3.28 11.17
N ALA A 145 -1.81 -2.36 10.93
CA ALA A 145 -1.02 -2.27 9.72
C ALA A 145 0.32 -2.97 9.96
N ILE A 146 0.61 -3.98 9.17
CA ILE A 146 1.78 -4.85 9.35
C ILE A 146 2.68 -4.66 8.14
N LYS A 147 3.92 -4.23 8.37
CA LYS A 147 4.92 -4.23 7.32
C LYS A 147 5.43 -5.65 7.11
N LYS A 148 5.07 -6.26 5.99
CA LYS A 148 5.72 -7.48 5.54
C LYS A 148 6.86 -7.10 4.60
N ALA A 149 8.03 -7.72 4.80
CA ALA A 149 9.07 -7.68 3.79
C ALA A 149 8.49 -8.28 2.50
N GLY A 150 8.79 -7.62 1.36
CA GLY A 150 8.24 -8.00 0.08
C GLY A 150 8.40 -9.48 -0.24
N PHE A 151 7.70 -9.90 -1.24
CA PHE A 151 7.57 -11.28 -1.72
C PHE A 151 8.85 -12.10 -1.53
N SER A 152 8.87 -12.95 -0.50
CA SER A 152 9.90 -13.98 -0.44
C SER A 152 9.43 -15.16 -1.29
N LEU A 153 10.27 -15.63 -2.21
CA LEU A 153 10.06 -16.90 -2.95
C LEU A 153 9.69 -18.06 -1.99
N GLU A 154 10.08 -17.92 -0.75
CA GLU A 154 9.84 -18.87 0.34
C GLU A 154 8.36 -18.99 0.73
N GLU A 155 7.61 -17.90 0.68
CA GLU A 155 6.16 -17.92 0.98
C GLU A 155 5.32 -18.48 -0.19
N GLN A 156 5.74 -18.26 -1.45
CA GLN A 156 5.02 -18.79 -2.61
C GLN A 156 5.25 -20.28 -2.86
N MET A 157 6.42 -20.80 -2.50
CA MET A 157 6.74 -22.22 -2.73
C MET A 157 6.26 -23.12 -1.60
N GLY A 158 5.68 -22.58 -0.51
CA GLY A 158 5.24 -23.31 0.65
C GLY A 158 6.39 -24.07 1.33
N GLU A 159 6.13 -24.67 2.48
CA GLU A 159 7.11 -25.49 3.21
C GLU A 159 7.58 -26.75 2.43
N SER A 160 6.95 -27.06 1.30
CA SER A 160 7.21 -28.25 0.49
C SER A 160 8.20 -28.04 -0.66
N GLY A 161 8.71 -26.82 -0.87
CA GLY A 161 9.66 -26.52 -1.95
C GLY A 161 11.05 -27.10 -1.67
N SER A 162 11.57 -27.93 -2.62
CA SER A 162 12.94 -28.45 -2.52
C SER A 162 13.97 -27.32 -2.41
N PRO A 163 14.92 -27.37 -1.45
CA PRO A 163 15.98 -26.37 -1.31
C PRO A 163 16.76 -26.12 -2.62
N ILE A 164 16.94 -27.17 -3.41
CA ILE A 164 17.67 -27.14 -4.69
C ILE A 164 16.94 -26.28 -5.74
N ILE A 165 15.60 -26.36 -5.78
CA ILE A 165 14.79 -25.55 -6.72
C ILE A 165 14.83 -24.09 -6.30
N ARG A 166 14.84 -23.81 -5.01
CA ARG A 166 14.92 -22.47 -4.42
C ARG A 166 16.25 -21.79 -4.78
N ASP A 167 17.36 -22.48 -4.61
CA ASP A 167 18.69 -21.97 -4.93
C ASP A 167 18.85 -21.76 -6.45
N MET A 168 18.30 -22.64 -7.27
CA MET A 168 18.32 -22.54 -8.72
C MET A 168 17.51 -21.34 -9.25
N ILE A 169 16.33 -21.07 -8.67
CA ILE A 169 15.51 -19.89 -9.02
C ILE A 169 16.22 -18.62 -8.59
N LYS A 170 16.83 -18.60 -7.41
CA LYS A 170 17.58 -17.45 -6.90
C LYS A 170 18.78 -17.12 -7.80
N GLU A 171 19.53 -18.15 -8.21
CA GLU A 171 20.68 -18.01 -9.10
C GLU A 171 20.28 -17.54 -10.52
N GLN A 172 19.11 -17.99 -11.03
CA GLN A 172 18.57 -17.50 -12.30
C GLN A 172 18.06 -16.05 -12.23
N LEU A 173 17.45 -15.63 -11.14
CA LEU A 173 16.98 -14.26 -10.93
C LEU A 173 18.17 -13.31 -10.75
N ASP A 174 19.17 -13.70 -9.96
CA ASP A 174 20.41 -12.93 -9.80
C ASP A 174 21.18 -12.83 -11.14
N GLY A 175 21.21 -13.90 -11.93
CA GLY A 175 21.83 -13.93 -13.26
C GLY A 175 21.08 -13.11 -14.31
N ALA A 176 19.78 -12.91 -14.16
CA ALA A 176 18.95 -12.04 -15.00
C ALA A 176 18.95 -10.58 -14.55
N GLY A 177 19.67 -10.24 -13.46
CA GLY A 177 19.69 -8.89 -12.90
C GLY A 177 18.36 -8.47 -12.25
N ILE A 178 17.46 -9.43 -12.05
CA ILE A 178 16.19 -9.22 -11.36
C ILE A 178 16.47 -9.35 -9.86
N LYS A 179 16.80 -8.24 -9.24
CA LYS A 179 16.78 -8.18 -7.78
C LYS A 179 15.32 -8.34 -7.34
N LEU A 180 15.04 -9.37 -6.55
CA LEU A 180 13.81 -9.46 -5.79
C LEU A 180 13.81 -8.25 -4.84
N SER A 181 13.13 -7.20 -5.25
CA SER A 181 13.02 -6.00 -4.43
C SER A 181 12.34 -6.40 -3.13
N SER A 182 12.93 -5.95 -2.06
CA SER A 182 12.35 -6.04 -0.72
C SER A 182 11.21 -5.03 -0.57
N ASP A 183 10.24 -5.03 -1.49
CA ASP A 183 9.09 -4.14 -1.40
C ASP A 183 8.34 -4.46 -0.11
N GLU A 184 8.44 -3.55 0.83
CA GLU A 184 7.64 -3.61 2.05
C GLU A 184 6.18 -3.37 1.69
N HIS A 185 5.39 -4.43 1.60
CA HIS A 185 3.94 -4.31 1.50
C HIS A 185 3.32 -4.15 2.88
N VAL A 186 2.37 -3.23 2.97
CA VAL A 186 1.57 -3.07 4.18
C VAL A 186 0.34 -3.95 4.06
N ILE A 187 0.21 -4.93 4.95
CA ILE A 187 -1.00 -5.74 5.10
C ILE A 187 -1.80 -5.18 6.26
N VAL A 188 -3.12 -5.15 6.08
CA VAL A 188 -4.04 -4.71 7.12
C VAL A 188 -4.78 -5.92 7.68
N GLU A 189 -4.67 -6.12 9.00
CA GLU A 189 -5.42 -7.12 9.76
C GLU A 189 -6.51 -6.40 10.55
N ILE A 190 -7.77 -6.58 10.12
CA ILE A 190 -8.92 -5.90 10.74
C ILE A 190 -9.55 -6.83 11.78
N ASN A 191 -9.71 -6.32 13.00
CA ASN A 191 -10.38 -6.99 14.10
C ASN A 191 -9.95 -8.47 14.25
N PRO A 192 -8.64 -8.73 14.47
CA PRO A 192 -8.15 -10.09 14.67
C PRO A 192 -8.74 -10.71 15.96
N ASP A 193 -8.57 -12.01 16.11
CA ASP A 193 -9.03 -12.73 17.29
C ASP A 193 -8.42 -12.17 18.58
N ASP A 194 -9.14 -12.27 19.70
CA ASP A 194 -8.75 -11.74 21.01
C ASP A 194 -7.36 -12.23 21.45
N GLU A 195 -7.00 -13.47 21.11
CA GLU A 195 -5.71 -14.10 21.45
C GLU A 195 -4.58 -13.78 20.45
N TYR A 196 -4.86 -13.00 19.41
CA TYR A 196 -3.84 -12.59 18.43
C TYR A 196 -2.73 -11.80 19.10
N VAL A 197 -1.48 -12.26 18.96
CA VAL A 197 -0.32 -11.69 19.64
C VAL A 197 0.36 -10.63 18.76
N ILE A 198 0.65 -9.48 19.33
CA ILE A 198 1.23 -8.32 18.64
C ILE A 198 2.75 -8.40 18.69
N ASP A 199 3.40 -8.25 17.56
CA ASP A 199 4.85 -8.14 17.46
C ASP A 199 5.32 -6.70 17.14
N GLY A 200 6.64 -6.50 17.04
CA GLY A 200 7.24 -5.18 16.79
C GLY A 200 7.04 -4.63 15.38
N LYS A 201 6.48 -5.42 14.44
CA LYS A 201 6.19 -5.00 13.05
C LYS A 201 4.81 -4.38 12.91
N HIS A 202 3.96 -4.54 13.92
CA HIS A 202 2.60 -4.02 13.91
C HIS A 202 2.56 -2.53 14.24
N LYS A 203 1.71 -1.80 13.53
CA LYS A 203 1.23 -0.46 13.90
C LYS A 203 -0.27 -0.53 14.13
N ALA A 204 -0.77 0.16 15.13
CA ALA A 204 -2.19 0.13 15.44
C ALA A 204 -2.98 1.06 14.50
N LEU A 205 -4.09 0.54 13.96
CA LEU A 205 -5.11 1.31 13.26
C LEU A 205 -6.18 1.69 14.28
N VAL A 206 -6.27 2.95 14.61
CA VAL A 206 -7.19 3.45 15.64
C VAL A 206 -8.16 4.47 15.07
N LEU A 207 -9.40 4.41 15.53
CA LEU A 207 -10.41 5.44 15.31
C LEU A 207 -10.43 6.35 16.54
N ARG A 208 -10.21 7.64 16.30
CA ARG A 208 -10.27 8.71 17.31
C ARG A 208 -11.64 9.36 17.38
#